data_30245bd3c9ad121c4779a00b758fc389
#
_entry.id   30245bd3c9ad121c4779a00b758fc389
#
_cell.length_a   1.000
_cell.length_b   1.000
_cell.length_c   1.000
_cell.angle_alpha   90.00
_cell.angle_beta   90.00
_cell.angle_gamma   90.00
#
_symmetry.space_group_name_H-M   'P 1'
#
loop_
_entity.id
_entity.type
_entity.pdbx_description
1 polymer ?
#
loop_
_entity_poly.entity_id
_entity_poly.type
_entity_poly.pdbx_seq_one_letter_code
_entity_poly.pdbx_strand_id
1 'polypeptide(L)'
;MDDAPIVVGIDGSAPARAALQWAAAEAAATDVPLLLVSSANAGGIGASSPFVDELRFTARRNLASAAESVQREHPDLSVRTEQSSLVAAQALLGHSGRARMLVLGRRGLGEFTGGLVGSVTSAVVAHARCPVAVIPGPDEAGRGADGPVVVGVDGSRASLHALDVAFEAADRYGAPLVAVHAWSDRDLVDVVAGTPGATWDDVDQQESV
;
A
#
# COMPACT_ATOMS: atom_id res chain seq x y z
N MET A 1 14.51 -19.77 5.77
CA MET A 1 13.57 -19.02 4.96
C MET A 1 12.34 -18.80 5.84
N ASP A 2 11.76 -17.75 6.04
CA ASP A 2 11.93 -16.39 5.60
C ASP A 2 11.51 -15.46 6.71
N ASP A 3 12.47 -14.93 7.46
CA ASP A 3 12.20 -13.89 8.46
C ASP A 3 11.96 -12.52 7.80
N ALA A 4 11.69 -12.48 6.50
CA ALA A 4 11.42 -11.25 5.78
C ALA A 4 10.08 -10.65 6.25
N PRO A 5 10.08 -9.47 6.91
CA PRO A 5 8.87 -8.93 7.50
C PRO A 5 7.90 -8.38 6.45
N ILE A 6 6.62 -8.36 6.80
CA ILE A 6 5.69 -7.39 6.21
C ILE A 6 5.94 -6.04 6.87
N VAL A 7 6.17 -5.01 6.07
CA VAL A 7 6.48 -3.65 6.54
C VAL A 7 5.30 -2.73 6.32
N VAL A 8 4.85 -2.04 7.35
CA VAL A 8 3.67 -1.16 7.31
C VAL A 8 4.04 0.29 7.60
N GLY A 9 3.60 1.20 6.75
CA GLY A 9 3.72 2.64 6.99
C GLY A 9 2.64 3.15 7.96
N ILE A 10 3.08 3.77 9.06
CA ILE A 10 2.21 4.28 10.13
C ILE A 10 2.35 5.80 10.23
N ASP A 11 1.27 6.52 9.98
CA ASP A 11 1.18 7.98 10.14
C ASP A 11 0.05 8.43 11.08
N GLY A 12 -0.74 7.48 11.60
CA GLY A 12 -1.88 7.73 12.48
C GLY A 12 -3.19 8.01 11.75
N SER A 13 -3.21 8.03 10.41
CA SER A 13 -4.43 8.21 9.61
C SER A 13 -5.35 6.99 9.66
N ALA A 14 -6.61 7.17 9.29
CA ALA A 14 -7.57 6.06 9.18
C ALA A 14 -7.16 5.04 8.09
N PRO A 15 -6.69 5.45 6.89
CA PRO A 15 -6.16 4.50 5.92
C PRO A 15 -4.94 3.72 6.40
N ALA A 16 -4.02 4.34 7.17
CA ALA A 16 -2.88 3.63 7.75
C ALA A 16 -3.32 2.59 8.80
N ARG A 17 -4.39 2.86 9.56
CA ARG A 17 -4.97 1.86 10.47
C ARG A 17 -5.61 0.68 9.74
N ALA A 18 -6.33 0.94 8.64
CA ALA A 18 -6.87 -0.14 7.80
C ALA A 18 -5.74 -1.00 7.20
N ALA A 19 -4.68 -0.36 6.72
CA ALA A 19 -3.47 -1.03 6.24
C ALA A 19 -2.80 -1.90 7.30
N LEU A 20 -2.73 -1.40 8.54
CA LEU A 20 -2.20 -2.14 9.68
C LEU A 20 -3.01 -3.40 9.99
N GLN A 21 -4.33 -3.29 10.04
CA GLN A 21 -5.23 -4.43 10.32
C GLN A 21 -5.09 -5.52 9.25
N TRP A 22 -5.11 -5.11 7.99
CA TRP A 22 -4.91 -6.04 6.88
C TRP A 22 -3.53 -6.72 6.95
N ALA A 23 -2.47 -5.95 7.18
CA ALA A 23 -1.11 -6.47 7.25
C ALA A 23 -0.89 -7.41 8.45
N ALA A 24 -1.54 -7.14 9.59
CA ALA A 24 -1.47 -8.00 10.77
C ALA A 24 -2.15 -9.35 10.52
N ALA A 25 -3.32 -9.34 9.88
CA ALA A 25 -4.02 -10.57 9.49
C ALA A 25 -3.19 -11.39 8.49
N GLU A 26 -2.60 -10.74 7.48
CA GLU A 26 -1.74 -11.39 6.48
C GLU A 26 -0.46 -11.96 7.11
N ALA A 27 0.19 -11.20 8.02
CA ALA A 27 1.38 -11.63 8.73
C ALA A 27 1.10 -12.84 9.63
N ALA A 28 -0.02 -12.82 10.36
CA ALA A 28 -0.46 -13.93 11.20
C ALA A 28 -0.80 -15.19 10.37
N ALA A 29 -1.48 -15.02 9.22
CA ALA A 29 -1.84 -16.13 8.34
C ALA A 29 -0.62 -16.78 7.65
N THR A 30 0.47 -16.04 7.48
CA THR A 30 1.70 -16.48 6.80
C THR A 30 2.87 -16.75 7.74
N ASP A 31 2.67 -16.61 9.04
CA ASP A 31 3.68 -16.78 10.10
C ASP A 31 4.97 -15.98 9.83
N VAL A 32 4.81 -14.69 9.47
CA VAL A 32 5.94 -13.78 9.22
C VAL A 32 5.90 -12.58 10.18
N PRO A 33 7.06 -12.00 10.54
CA PRO A 33 7.09 -10.86 11.44
C PRO A 33 6.52 -9.58 10.77
N LEU A 34 6.01 -8.67 11.61
CA LEU A 34 5.49 -7.37 11.22
C LEU A 34 6.45 -6.26 11.66
N LEU A 35 6.81 -5.35 10.75
CA LEU A 35 7.59 -4.15 11.05
C LEU A 35 6.74 -2.90 10.79
N LEU A 36 6.51 -2.12 11.84
CA LEU A 36 5.79 -0.86 11.77
C LEU A 36 6.77 0.30 11.64
N VAL A 37 6.67 1.08 10.57
CA VAL A 37 7.59 2.18 10.27
C VAL A 37 6.83 3.50 10.28
N SER A 38 7.34 4.49 11.05
CA SER A 38 6.82 5.86 11.04
C SER A 38 7.94 6.86 10.82
N SER A 39 7.70 7.86 9.98
CA SER A 39 8.63 8.93 9.68
C SER A 39 8.38 10.13 10.59
N ALA A 40 9.46 10.67 11.16
CA ALA A 40 9.49 11.92 11.92
C ALA A 40 10.42 12.94 11.24
N ASN A 41 10.33 13.07 9.92
CA ASN A 41 11.14 13.99 9.12
C ASN A 41 10.53 15.39 9.11
N ALA A 42 11.32 16.39 9.46
CA ALA A 42 10.93 17.80 9.58
C ALA A 42 11.35 18.66 8.36
N GLY A 43 11.73 18.04 7.24
CA GLY A 43 12.00 18.78 5.99
C GLY A 43 13.11 19.83 6.08
N GLY A 44 14.20 19.55 6.81
CA GLY A 44 15.35 20.46 6.92
C GLY A 44 15.27 21.45 8.10
N ILE A 45 14.23 21.40 8.92
CA ILE A 45 14.18 22.12 10.21
C ILE A 45 15.23 21.51 11.15
N GLY A 46 16.00 22.35 11.84
CA GLY A 46 17.07 21.92 12.72
C GLY A 46 16.62 20.90 13.77
N ALA A 47 17.44 19.89 14.03
CA ALA A 47 17.13 18.73 14.88
C ALA A 47 16.75 19.07 16.33
N SER A 48 17.06 20.29 16.77
CA SER A 48 16.77 20.79 18.13
C SER A 48 15.53 21.68 18.21
N SER A 49 14.70 21.69 17.16
CA SER A 49 13.46 22.48 17.18
C SER A 49 12.37 21.76 18.00
N PRO A 50 11.60 22.46 18.86
CA PRO A 50 10.45 21.90 19.55
C PRO A 50 9.45 21.23 18.61
N PHE A 51 9.34 21.69 17.36
CA PHE A 51 8.50 21.10 16.33
C PHE A 51 8.99 19.68 15.93
N VAL A 52 10.31 19.50 15.85
CA VAL A 52 10.89 18.16 15.55
C VAL A 52 10.65 17.18 16.70
N ASP A 53 10.72 17.66 17.94
CA ASP A 53 10.44 16.83 19.12
C ASP A 53 8.96 16.42 19.16
N GLU A 54 8.04 17.31 18.79
CA GLU A 54 6.61 17.00 18.69
C GLU A 54 6.33 15.96 17.59
N LEU A 55 6.98 16.09 16.42
CA LEU A 55 6.86 15.08 15.35
C LEU A 55 7.38 13.71 15.82
N ARG A 56 8.52 13.68 16.49
CA ARG A 56 9.08 12.44 17.05
C ARG A 56 8.17 11.83 18.11
N PHE A 57 7.62 12.65 18.99
CA PHE A 57 6.69 12.20 20.01
C PHE A 57 5.42 11.61 19.39
N THR A 58 4.85 12.31 18.42
CA THR A 58 3.65 11.85 17.70
C THR A 58 3.90 10.54 16.95
N ALA A 59 5.03 10.41 16.25
CA ALA A 59 5.40 9.18 15.55
C ALA A 59 5.56 8.00 16.54
N ARG A 60 6.22 8.20 17.69
CA ARG A 60 6.35 7.17 18.73
C ARG A 60 5.00 6.75 19.29
N ARG A 61 4.14 7.71 19.59
CA ARG A 61 2.79 7.44 20.10
C ARG A 61 1.96 6.63 19.09
N ASN A 62 2.02 7.00 17.80
CA ASN A 62 1.31 6.28 16.75
C ASN A 62 1.85 4.84 16.61
N LEU A 63 3.16 4.64 16.66
CA LEU A 63 3.79 3.32 16.63
C LEU A 63 3.40 2.46 17.83
N ALA A 64 3.43 3.03 19.05
CA ALA A 64 3.04 2.32 20.25
C ALA A 64 1.57 1.88 20.19
N SER A 65 0.66 2.80 19.86
CA SER A 65 -0.76 2.49 19.72
C SER A 65 -1.03 1.44 18.63
N ALA A 66 -0.31 1.50 17.51
CA ALA A 66 -0.40 0.52 16.45
C ALA A 66 0.06 -0.86 16.91
N ALA A 67 1.21 -0.95 17.57
CA ALA A 67 1.74 -2.21 18.09
C ALA A 67 0.81 -2.82 19.16
N GLU A 68 0.29 -2.01 20.08
CA GLU A 68 -0.69 -2.46 21.09
C GLU A 68 -1.98 -2.98 20.47
N SER A 69 -2.45 -2.37 19.37
CA SER A 69 -3.64 -2.86 18.66
C SER A 69 -3.39 -4.25 18.06
N VAL A 70 -2.27 -4.43 17.38
CA VAL A 70 -1.90 -5.73 16.79
C VAL A 70 -1.71 -6.79 17.86
N GLN A 71 -1.02 -6.49 18.95
CA GLN A 71 -0.78 -7.45 20.03
C GLN A 71 -2.06 -7.92 20.74
N ARG A 72 -3.10 -7.10 20.79
CA ARG A 72 -4.41 -7.49 21.33
C ARG A 72 -5.17 -8.46 20.42
N GLU A 73 -5.06 -8.29 19.11
CA GLU A 73 -5.77 -9.09 18.11
C GLU A 73 -4.97 -10.35 17.73
N HIS A 74 -3.65 -10.24 17.72
CA HIS A 74 -2.69 -11.28 17.34
C HIS A 74 -1.57 -11.40 18.38
N PRO A 75 -1.81 -11.99 19.56
CA PRO A 75 -0.84 -12.01 20.68
C PRO A 75 0.49 -12.69 20.34
N ASP A 76 0.46 -13.69 19.46
CA ASP A 76 1.63 -14.49 19.07
C ASP A 76 2.44 -13.86 17.92
N LEU A 77 1.93 -12.80 17.28
CA LEU A 77 2.60 -12.16 16.16
C LEU A 77 3.83 -11.36 16.62
N SER A 78 4.98 -11.64 16.01
CA SER A 78 6.20 -10.86 16.23
C SER A 78 6.08 -9.47 15.62
N VAL A 79 5.98 -8.43 16.44
CA VAL A 79 5.84 -7.03 16.01
C VAL A 79 7.06 -6.22 16.43
N ARG A 80 7.66 -5.51 15.48
CA ARG A 80 8.74 -4.54 15.70
C ARG A 80 8.30 -3.16 15.25
N THR A 81 8.86 -2.13 15.89
CA THR A 81 8.57 -0.73 15.53
C THR A 81 9.85 0.00 15.20
N GLU A 82 9.82 0.85 14.19
CA GLU A 82 10.94 1.69 13.79
C GLU A 82 10.47 3.13 13.54
N GLN A 83 11.10 4.07 14.21
CA GLN A 83 10.97 5.50 13.92
C GLN A 83 12.12 5.95 13.06
N SER A 84 11.83 6.45 11.86
CA SER A 84 12.82 6.95 10.92
C SER A 84 12.89 8.48 10.92
N SER A 85 14.10 9.02 10.74
CA SER A 85 14.33 10.45 10.47
C SER A 85 14.33 10.78 8.97
N LEU A 86 14.26 9.78 8.10
CA LEU A 86 14.13 9.95 6.66
C LEU A 86 12.70 10.36 6.30
N VAL A 87 12.51 10.96 5.13
CA VAL A 87 11.16 11.16 4.58
C VAL A 87 10.46 9.81 4.36
N ALA A 88 9.15 9.78 4.56
CA ALA A 88 8.39 8.54 4.68
C ALA A 88 8.62 7.55 3.51
N ALA A 89 8.64 8.05 2.26
CA ALA A 89 8.89 7.19 1.11
C ALA A 89 10.30 6.55 1.16
N GLN A 90 11.34 7.32 1.52
CA GLN A 90 12.70 6.78 1.64
C GLN A 90 12.84 5.78 2.78
N ALA A 91 12.20 6.05 3.93
CA ALA A 91 12.19 5.12 5.06
C ALA A 91 11.63 3.75 4.64
N LEU A 92 10.49 3.74 3.96
CA LEU A 92 9.84 2.51 3.49
C LEU A 92 10.63 1.82 2.37
N LEU A 93 11.09 2.57 1.37
CA LEU A 93 11.91 2.02 0.28
C LEU A 93 13.23 1.41 0.76
N GLY A 94 13.80 1.92 1.86
CA GLY A 94 14.97 1.35 2.51
C GLY A 94 14.77 -0.10 2.97
N HIS A 95 13.53 -0.49 3.26
CA HIS A 95 13.18 -1.87 3.65
C HIS A 95 12.83 -2.76 2.45
N SER A 96 12.44 -2.20 1.28
CA SER A 96 11.86 -2.95 0.16
C SER A 96 12.73 -4.09 -0.37
N GLY A 97 14.07 -4.00 -0.25
CA GLY A 97 14.98 -5.07 -0.68
C GLY A 97 15.03 -6.28 0.25
N ARG A 98 14.42 -6.19 1.46
CA ARG A 98 14.45 -7.25 2.49
C ARG A 98 13.07 -7.52 3.09
N ALA A 99 12.07 -6.80 2.66
CA ALA A 99 10.69 -7.01 3.06
C ALA A 99 10.04 -8.07 2.16
N ARG A 100 9.17 -8.89 2.76
CA ARG A 100 8.26 -9.75 2.00
C ARG A 100 7.27 -8.91 1.21
N MET A 101 6.79 -7.82 1.81
CA MET A 101 5.81 -6.88 1.24
C MET A 101 5.87 -5.54 1.97
N LEU A 102 5.60 -4.44 1.26
CA LEU A 102 5.27 -3.16 1.87
C LEU A 102 3.75 -2.97 1.85
N VAL A 103 3.18 -2.50 2.95
CA VAL A 103 1.73 -2.25 3.07
C VAL A 103 1.50 -0.81 3.46
N LEU A 104 0.64 -0.14 2.72
CA LEU A 104 0.34 1.28 2.87
C LEU A 104 -1.16 1.53 2.76
N GLY A 105 -1.65 2.54 3.48
CA GLY A 105 -2.95 3.11 3.17
C GLY A 105 -2.92 3.82 1.82
N ARG A 106 -4.01 3.83 1.11
CA ARG A 106 -4.13 4.53 -0.19
C ARG A 106 -3.79 6.01 -0.08
N ARG A 107 -4.14 6.65 1.06
CA ARG A 107 -3.83 8.04 1.42
C ARG A 107 -3.26 8.10 2.83
N GLY A 108 -2.63 9.23 3.18
CA GLY A 108 -2.16 9.54 4.52
C GLY A 108 -2.82 10.82 5.07
N LEU A 109 -2.14 11.50 5.98
CA LEU A 109 -2.62 12.74 6.63
C LEU A 109 -2.72 13.96 5.68
N GLY A 110 -2.21 13.88 4.44
CA GLY A 110 -2.25 15.00 3.49
C GLY A 110 -3.63 15.25 2.90
N GLU A 111 -4.10 16.50 2.95
CA GLU A 111 -5.41 16.97 2.45
C GLU A 111 -5.47 17.16 0.91
N PHE A 112 -4.70 16.43 0.12
CA PHE A 112 -4.80 16.55 -1.33
C PHE A 112 -6.10 15.89 -1.84
N THR A 113 -7.10 16.72 -2.12
CA THR A 113 -8.45 16.30 -2.54
C THR A 113 -8.54 15.91 -4.02
N GLY A 114 -7.47 16.00 -4.80
CA GLY A 114 -7.48 15.81 -6.26
C GLY A 114 -6.80 14.54 -6.79
N GLY A 115 -6.19 13.69 -5.94
CA GLY A 115 -5.46 12.50 -6.38
C GLY A 115 -6.08 11.19 -5.91
N LEU A 116 -6.07 10.17 -6.74
CA LEU A 116 -6.54 8.82 -6.39
C LEU A 116 -5.64 8.16 -5.33
N VAL A 117 -4.35 8.49 -5.26
CA VAL A 117 -3.33 7.86 -4.39
C VAL A 117 -2.45 8.94 -3.75
N GLY A 118 -2.03 8.73 -2.50
CA GLY A 118 -1.13 9.64 -1.78
C GLY A 118 0.29 9.67 -2.36
N SER A 119 1.01 10.79 -2.14
CA SER A 119 2.37 10.98 -2.68
C SER A 119 3.38 9.93 -2.19
N VAL A 120 3.33 9.54 -0.92
CA VAL A 120 4.19 8.49 -0.35
C VAL A 120 3.87 7.14 -1.01
N THR A 121 2.59 6.80 -1.10
CA THR A 121 2.13 5.55 -1.71
C THR A 121 2.51 5.47 -3.18
N SER A 122 2.31 6.54 -3.96
CA SER A 122 2.72 6.61 -5.36
C SER A 122 4.23 6.41 -5.52
N ALA A 123 5.05 7.08 -4.69
CA ALA A 123 6.50 6.93 -4.74
C ALA A 123 6.95 5.52 -4.38
N VAL A 124 6.33 4.89 -3.36
CA VAL A 124 6.66 3.52 -2.94
C VAL A 124 6.27 2.52 -4.02
N VAL A 125 5.07 2.60 -4.59
CA VAL A 125 4.63 1.70 -5.68
C VAL A 125 5.56 1.78 -6.89
N ALA A 126 6.04 2.98 -7.24
CA ALA A 126 6.91 3.17 -8.40
C ALA A 126 8.34 2.62 -8.20
N HIS A 127 8.85 2.51 -6.95
CA HIS A 127 10.27 2.26 -6.70
C HIS A 127 10.56 1.08 -5.75
N ALA A 128 9.55 0.43 -5.21
CA ALA A 128 9.75 -0.74 -4.34
C ALA A 128 10.39 -1.92 -5.11
N ARG A 129 11.14 -2.74 -4.35
CA ARG A 129 11.79 -3.97 -4.85
C ARG A 129 11.08 -5.23 -4.35
N CYS A 130 9.93 -5.08 -3.74
CA CYS A 130 9.05 -6.15 -3.28
C CYS A 130 7.60 -5.80 -3.63
N PRO A 131 6.65 -6.72 -3.52
CA PRO A 131 5.23 -6.43 -3.65
C PRO A 131 4.79 -5.27 -2.74
N VAL A 132 3.85 -4.46 -3.21
CA VAL A 132 3.26 -3.36 -2.46
C VAL A 132 1.75 -3.53 -2.42
N ALA A 133 1.20 -3.67 -1.21
CA ALA A 133 -0.24 -3.65 -0.97
C ALA A 133 -0.69 -2.23 -0.64
N VAL A 134 -1.67 -1.73 -1.38
CA VAL A 134 -2.29 -0.42 -1.14
C VAL A 134 -3.71 -0.64 -0.68
N ILE A 135 -3.95 -0.34 0.60
CA ILE A 135 -5.23 -0.64 1.25
C ILE A 135 -6.13 0.60 1.22
N PRO A 136 -7.35 0.49 0.71
CA PRO A 136 -8.32 1.58 0.76
C PRO A 136 -8.68 1.94 2.20
N GLY A 137 -9.15 3.18 2.42
CA GLY A 137 -9.65 3.59 3.73
C GLY A 137 -10.97 2.89 4.10
N PRO A 138 -11.39 2.95 5.36
CA PRO A 138 -12.61 2.27 5.83
C PRO A 138 -13.88 2.72 5.08
N ASP A 139 -13.94 3.98 4.66
CA ASP A 139 -15.06 4.52 3.88
C ASP A 139 -15.10 4.02 2.43
N GLU A 140 -14.02 3.41 1.95
CA GLU A 140 -13.84 2.91 0.60
C GLU A 140 -13.85 1.38 0.53
N ALA A 141 -13.74 0.71 1.67
CA ALA A 141 -13.61 -0.75 1.80
C ALA A 141 -14.92 -1.53 1.53
N GLY A 142 -15.96 -0.89 1.06
CA GLY A 142 -17.31 -1.44 1.00
C GLY A 142 -17.58 -2.61 0.04
N ARG A 143 -16.59 -3.21 -0.65
CA ARG A 143 -16.88 -4.22 -1.69
C ARG A 143 -15.82 -5.28 -1.94
N GLY A 144 -15.08 -5.78 -0.97
CA GLY A 144 -13.95 -6.58 -1.41
C GLY A 144 -13.52 -7.81 -0.62
N ALA A 145 -14.12 -8.11 0.53
CA ALA A 145 -13.68 -9.27 1.31
C ALA A 145 -14.06 -10.62 0.66
N ASP A 146 -15.12 -10.65 -0.15
CA ASP A 146 -15.66 -11.89 -0.75
C ASP A 146 -15.56 -11.90 -2.30
N GLY A 147 -14.80 -10.97 -2.87
CA GLY A 147 -14.66 -10.86 -4.33
C GLY A 147 -13.55 -11.76 -4.91
N PRO A 148 -13.49 -11.90 -6.24
CA PRO A 148 -12.39 -12.61 -6.89
C PRO A 148 -11.07 -11.85 -6.74
N VAL A 149 -9.96 -12.58 -6.77
CA VAL A 149 -8.64 -12.01 -7.02
C VAL A 149 -8.56 -11.64 -8.50
N VAL A 150 -8.26 -10.38 -8.81
CA VAL A 150 -8.15 -9.91 -10.19
C VAL A 150 -6.70 -9.55 -10.48
N VAL A 151 -6.17 -10.04 -11.60
CA VAL A 151 -4.79 -9.76 -12.03
C VAL A 151 -4.76 -9.24 -13.47
N GLY A 152 -4.03 -8.13 -13.66
CA GLY A 152 -3.74 -7.60 -14.99
C GLY A 152 -2.59 -8.37 -15.65
N VAL A 153 -2.76 -8.75 -16.91
CA VAL A 153 -1.75 -9.47 -17.71
C VAL A 153 -1.52 -8.75 -19.03
N ASP A 154 -0.24 -8.48 -19.34
CA ASP A 154 0.18 -7.85 -20.60
C ASP A 154 1.28 -8.65 -21.33
N GLY A 155 1.63 -9.83 -20.81
CA GLY A 155 2.70 -10.68 -21.35
C GLY A 155 4.11 -10.28 -20.91
N SER A 156 4.28 -9.21 -20.12
CA SER A 156 5.57 -8.80 -19.56
C SER A 156 6.03 -9.75 -18.45
N ARG A 157 7.33 -9.72 -18.12
CA ARG A 157 7.85 -10.43 -16.96
C ARG A 157 7.20 -9.96 -15.65
N ALA A 158 6.85 -8.69 -15.56
CA ALA A 158 6.19 -8.13 -14.37
C ALA A 158 4.79 -8.72 -14.19
N SER A 159 4.02 -8.84 -15.28
CA SER A 159 2.69 -9.47 -15.20
C SER A 159 2.74 -10.97 -14.90
N LEU A 160 3.81 -11.68 -15.29
CA LEU A 160 4.00 -13.08 -14.88
C LEU A 160 4.24 -13.20 -13.38
N HIS A 161 5.05 -12.32 -12.78
CA HIS A 161 5.22 -12.28 -11.33
C HIS A 161 3.93 -11.89 -10.59
N ALA A 162 3.15 -10.98 -11.17
CA ALA A 162 1.84 -10.63 -10.62
C ALA A 162 0.87 -11.82 -10.64
N LEU A 163 0.95 -12.67 -11.68
CA LEU A 163 0.18 -13.90 -11.78
C LEU A 163 0.53 -14.89 -10.66
N ASP A 164 1.82 -15.10 -10.38
CA ASP A 164 2.26 -15.98 -9.29
C ASP A 164 1.68 -15.51 -7.95
N VAL A 165 1.79 -14.22 -7.64
CA VAL A 165 1.22 -13.63 -6.41
C VAL A 165 -0.32 -13.77 -6.38
N ALA A 166 -0.98 -13.60 -7.52
CA ALA A 166 -2.43 -13.71 -7.62
C ALA A 166 -2.92 -15.15 -7.40
N PHE A 167 -2.21 -16.15 -7.92
CA PHE A 167 -2.50 -17.56 -7.67
C PHE A 167 -2.36 -17.92 -6.18
N GLU A 168 -1.25 -17.51 -5.55
CA GLU A 168 -1.05 -17.72 -4.12
C GLU A 168 -2.14 -17.04 -3.27
N ALA A 169 -2.54 -15.84 -3.64
CA ALA A 169 -3.60 -15.11 -2.96
C ALA A 169 -4.96 -15.79 -3.14
N ALA A 170 -5.31 -16.20 -4.36
CA ALA A 170 -6.56 -16.88 -4.66
C ALA A 170 -6.70 -18.21 -3.91
N ASP A 171 -5.62 -18.99 -3.86
CA ASP A 171 -5.57 -20.25 -3.10
C ASP A 171 -5.74 -20.00 -1.60
N ARG A 172 -5.00 -19.02 -1.04
CA ARG A 172 -5.05 -18.68 0.38
C ARG A 172 -6.43 -18.18 0.83
N TYR A 173 -7.07 -17.34 0.01
CA TYR A 173 -8.40 -16.78 0.33
C TYR A 173 -9.55 -17.68 -0.11
N GLY A 174 -9.28 -18.79 -0.79
CA GLY A 174 -10.32 -19.64 -1.37
C GLY A 174 -11.20 -18.88 -2.39
N ALA A 175 -10.60 -17.90 -3.08
CA ALA A 175 -11.31 -16.98 -3.96
C ALA A 175 -11.09 -17.35 -5.45
N PRO A 176 -12.06 -17.07 -6.33
CA PRO A 176 -11.84 -17.20 -7.77
C PRO A 176 -10.74 -16.25 -8.24
N LEU A 177 -9.94 -16.67 -9.25
CA LEU A 177 -8.94 -15.85 -9.92
C LEU A 177 -9.47 -15.41 -11.29
N VAL A 178 -9.40 -14.11 -11.55
CA VAL A 178 -9.77 -13.51 -12.83
C VAL A 178 -8.54 -12.80 -13.42
N ALA A 179 -8.08 -13.27 -14.58
CA ALA A 179 -7.03 -12.59 -15.34
C ALA A 179 -7.66 -11.65 -16.37
N VAL A 180 -7.19 -10.40 -16.36
CA VAL A 180 -7.67 -9.35 -17.27
C VAL A 180 -6.52 -8.92 -18.19
N HIS A 181 -6.73 -8.96 -19.47
CA HIS A 181 -5.84 -8.39 -20.48
C HIS A 181 -6.57 -7.24 -21.19
N ALA A 182 -6.05 -6.02 -21.00
CA ALA A 182 -6.54 -4.86 -21.72
C ALA A 182 -5.59 -4.58 -22.92
N TRP A 183 -6.15 -4.39 -24.08
CA TRP A 183 -5.41 -4.03 -25.27
C TRP A 183 -6.11 -2.86 -26.00
N SER A 184 -5.33 -2.04 -26.66
CA SER A 184 -5.85 -0.91 -27.43
C SER A 184 -5.04 -0.77 -28.72
N ASP A 185 -5.72 -0.60 -29.83
CA ASP A 185 -5.11 -0.30 -31.14
C ASP A 185 -4.67 1.17 -31.26
N ARG A 186 -5.00 1.99 -30.25
CA ARG A 186 -4.65 3.41 -30.21
C ARG A 186 -3.74 3.70 -29.03
N ASP A 187 -2.73 4.54 -29.25
CA ASP A 187 -1.95 5.08 -28.14
C ASP A 187 -2.91 5.85 -27.22
N LEU A 188 -3.00 5.43 -25.96
CA LEU A 188 -3.82 6.07 -24.92
C LEU A 188 -3.55 7.59 -24.80
N VAL A 189 -2.34 8.02 -25.19
CA VAL A 189 -1.93 9.42 -25.25
C VAL A 189 -2.76 10.18 -26.30
N ASP A 190 -3.08 9.58 -27.45
CA ASP A 190 -3.87 10.21 -28.49
C ASP A 190 -5.36 10.30 -28.14
N VAL A 191 -5.87 9.35 -27.36
CA VAL A 191 -7.26 9.36 -26.88
C VAL A 191 -7.48 10.41 -25.80
N VAL A 192 -6.53 10.56 -24.87
CA VAL A 192 -6.62 11.54 -23.78
C VAL A 192 -6.26 12.96 -24.26
N ALA A 193 -5.34 13.10 -25.20
CA ALA A 193 -4.93 14.41 -25.75
C ALA A 193 -5.91 15.00 -26.78
N GLY A 194 -6.73 14.16 -27.40
CA GLY A 194 -7.64 14.58 -28.48
C GLY A 194 -9.03 15.03 -28.03
N THR A 195 -9.44 14.79 -26.76
CA THR A 195 -10.80 15.09 -26.32
C THR A 195 -10.79 15.82 -24.98
N PRO A 196 -10.86 17.15 -24.93
CA PRO A 196 -11.05 17.89 -23.69
C PRO A 196 -12.36 17.47 -23.03
N GLY A 197 -12.28 16.79 -21.87
CA GLY A 197 -13.45 16.41 -21.08
C GLY A 197 -13.97 14.99 -21.28
N ALA A 198 -13.25 14.10 -21.98
CA ALA A 198 -13.63 12.69 -22.07
C ALA A 198 -13.62 12.02 -20.68
N THR A 199 -14.76 11.43 -20.31
CA THR A 199 -14.90 10.60 -19.10
C THR A 199 -14.84 9.12 -19.51
N TRP A 200 -14.58 8.22 -18.57
CA TRP A 200 -14.53 6.77 -18.81
C TRP A 200 -15.84 6.20 -19.36
N ASP A 201 -16.96 6.89 -19.17
CA ASP A 201 -18.28 6.52 -19.69
C ASP A 201 -18.37 6.65 -21.24
N ASP A 202 -17.51 7.46 -21.84
CA ASP A 202 -17.51 7.66 -23.31
C ASP A 202 -16.84 6.51 -24.07
N VAL A 203 -16.05 5.67 -23.37
CA VAL A 203 -15.32 4.53 -24.01
C VAL A 203 -16.26 3.34 -24.24
N ASP A 204 -17.21 3.10 -23.32
CA ASP A 204 -18.14 1.97 -23.39
C ASP A 204 -19.18 2.10 -24.53
N GLN A 205 -19.42 3.31 -25.05
CA GLN A 205 -20.42 3.52 -26.12
C GLN A 205 -19.90 3.24 -27.54
N GLN A 206 -18.57 3.11 -27.74
CA GLN A 206 -18.01 2.87 -29.09
C GLN A 206 -17.83 1.38 -29.44
N GLU A 207 -17.98 0.46 -28.49
CA GLU A 207 -17.88 -1.00 -28.76
C GLU A 207 -19.21 -1.66 -29.18
N SER A 208 -20.29 -0.88 -29.40
CA SER A 208 -21.63 -1.41 -29.74
C SER A 208 -22.06 -1.15 -31.20
N VAL A 209 -21.08 -1.08 -32.12
CA VAL A 209 -21.42 -0.98 -33.59
C VAL A 209 -20.73 -2.09 -34.36
#